data_cb7d9f859dabf9573dfbcf6896c1fb03
#
_entry.id   cb7d9f859dabf9573dfbcf6896c1fb03
#
_cell.length_a   1.000
_cell.length_b   1.000
_cell.length_c   1.000
_cell.angle_alpha   90.00
_cell.angle_beta   90.00
_cell.angle_gamma   90.00
#
_symmetry.space_group_name_H-M   'P 1'
#
loop_
_entity.id
_entity.type
_entity.pdbx_description
1 polymer ?
#
loop_
_entity_poly.entity_id
_entity_poly.type
_entity_poly.pdbx_seq_one_letter_code
_entity_poly.pdbx_strand_id
1 'polypeptide(L)'
;MREEEARIQSTTLGVEDDEHVICSLSLTMKDYARDNFGGSVQNDYGIAFIRGVLNAVGVELWEDLKGRRCRVRRDCLKIHAIGHFSEDRWFNPETDMR
;
A
#
# COMPACT_ATOMS: atom_id res chain seq x y z
N MET A 1 6.30 16.55 -2.07
CA MET A 1 5.92 15.13 -2.22
C MET A 1 5.56 14.87 -3.68
N ARG A 2 6.12 13.83 -4.26
CA ARG A 2 5.88 13.51 -5.66
C ARG A 2 4.78 12.48 -5.80
N GLU A 3 3.99 12.63 -6.87
CA GLU A 3 3.01 11.64 -7.29
C GLU A 3 3.53 10.96 -8.54
N GLU A 4 3.57 9.63 -8.55
CA GLU A 4 4.06 8.90 -9.72
C GLU A 4 3.38 7.54 -9.86
N GLU A 5 3.46 6.99 -11.06
CA GLU A 5 2.96 5.65 -11.34
C GLU A 5 3.87 4.60 -10.72
N ALA A 6 3.27 3.49 -10.32
CA ALA A 6 3.97 2.35 -9.77
C ALA A 6 3.26 1.06 -10.14
N ARG A 7 3.97 -0.05 -9.95
CA ARG A 7 3.40 -1.39 -10.12
C ARG A 7 3.66 -2.19 -8.84
N ILE A 8 2.65 -2.91 -8.40
CA ILE A 8 2.77 -3.77 -7.22
C ILE A 8 3.49 -5.05 -7.65
N GLN A 9 4.72 -5.24 -7.15
CA GLN A 9 5.54 -6.40 -7.48
C GLN A 9 5.18 -7.61 -6.64
N SER A 10 4.94 -7.40 -5.36
CA SER A 10 4.62 -8.48 -4.43
C SER A 10 3.88 -7.93 -3.23
N THR A 11 3.26 -8.83 -2.49
CA THR A 11 2.53 -8.49 -1.27
C THR A 11 2.96 -9.42 -0.15
N THR A 12 2.83 -8.93 1.07
CA THR A 12 3.05 -9.74 2.27
C THR A 12 1.89 -9.54 3.21
N LEU A 13 1.34 -10.65 3.70
CA LEU A 13 0.27 -10.63 4.69
C LEU A 13 0.54 -11.78 5.65
N GLY A 14 0.74 -11.48 6.92
CA GLY A 14 1.08 -12.52 7.90
C GLY A 14 0.98 -12.04 9.32
N VAL A 15 1.28 -12.94 10.23
CA VAL A 15 1.32 -12.67 11.67
C VAL A 15 2.76 -12.42 12.07
N GLU A 16 3.01 -11.33 12.77
CA GLU A 16 4.32 -11.03 13.32
C GLU A 16 4.44 -11.53 14.77
N ASP A 17 3.47 -11.16 15.59
CA ASP A 17 3.39 -11.59 16.99
C ASP A 17 1.94 -11.54 17.45
N ASP A 18 1.69 -11.64 18.76
CA ASP A 18 0.34 -11.66 19.32
C ASP A 18 -0.43 -10.36 19.10
N GLU A 19 0.28 -9.26 18.89
CA GLU A 19 -0.32 -7.92 18.81
C GLU A 19 -0.21 -7.29 17.43
N HIS A 20 0.62 -7.85 16.55
CA HIS A 20 0.94 -7.24 15.25
C HIS A 20 0.78 -8.21 14.10
N VAL A 21 0.33 -7.68 12.99
CA VAL A 21 0.30 -8.36 11.69
C VAL A 21 1.20 -7.61 10.73
N ILE A 22 1.69 -8.30 9.71
CA ILE A 22 2.45 -7.68 8.63
C ILE A 22 1.53 -7.55 7.43
N CYS A 23 1.35 -6.31 6.96
CA CYS A 23 0.59 -6.00 5.76
C CYS A 23 1.44 -5.05 4.93
N SER A 24 1.99 -5.52 3.82
CA SER A 24 2.86 -4.65 3.02
C SER A 24 2.81 -4.99 1.54
N LEU A 25 3.21 -4.01 0.75
CA LEU A 25 3.37 -4.13 -0.69
C LEU A 25 4.80 -3.76 -1.04
N SER A 26 5.39 -4.48 -1.98
CA SER A 26 6.62 -4.07 -2.63
C SER A 26 6.25 -3.43 -3.97
N LEU A 27 6.69 -2.20 -4.17
CA LEU A 27 6.30 -1.39 -5.33
C LEU A 27 7.53 -1.05 -6.17
N THR A 28 7.36 -1.10 -7.48
CA THR A 28 8.37 -0.64 -8.43
C THR A 28 7.82 0.60 -9.12
N MET A 29 8.56 1.70 -9.01
CA MET A 29 8.23 2.96 -9.64
C MET A 29 8.71 2.96 -11.10
N LYS A 30 8.31 3.99 -11.83
CA LYS A 30 8.56 4.09 -13.28
C LYS A 30 10.05 4.15 -13.62
N ASP A 31 10.90 4.67 -12.72
CA ASP A 31 12.35 4.73 -12.88
C ASP A 31 13.05 3.46 -12.38
N TYR A 32 12.31 2.38 -12.17
CA TYR A 32 12.77 1.10 -11.63
C TYR A 32 13.21 1.15 -10.15
N ALA A 33 13.03 2.26 -9.47
CA ALA A 33 13.25 2.32 -8.03
C ALA A 33 12.22 1.43 -7.34
N ARG A 34 12.62 0.77 -6.24
CA ARG A 34 11.76 -0.09 -5.44
C ARG A 34 11.63 0.46 -4.05
N ASP A 35 10.42 0.32 -3.49
CA ASP A 35 10.18 0.70 -2.11
C ASP A 35 9.00 -0.09 -1.58
N ASN A 36 8.88 -0.11 -0.27
CA ASN A 36 7.80 -0.82 0.42
C ASN A 36 6.76 0.16 0.93
N PHE A 37 5.51 -0.29 0.96
CA PHE A 37 4.40 0.45 1.55
C PHE A 37 3.71 -0.45 2.56
N GLY A 38 3.57 0.03 3.80
CA GLY A 38 3.05 -0.77 4.89
C GLY A 38 4.15 -1.39 5.73
N GLY A 39 3.84 -2.47 6.41
CA GLY A 39 4.75 -3.17 7.29
C GLY A 39 4.03 -3.73 8.50
N SER A 40 4.66 -3.67 9.66
CA SER A 40 4.07 -4.12 10.91
C SER A 40 3.00 -3.14 11.37
N VAL A 41 1.80 -3.63 11.63
CA VAL A 41 0.70 -2.84 12.19
C VAL A 41 0.05 -3.59 13.34
N GLN A 42 -0.50 -2.85 14.29
CA GLN A 42 -1.27 -3.46 15.37
C GLN A 42 -2.49 -4.17 14.80
N ASN A 43 -2.91 -5.26 15.43
CA ASN A 43 -4.02 -6.09 14.95
C ASN A 43 -5.27 -5.27 14.63
N ASP A 44 -5.58 -4.30 15.49
CA ASP A 44 -6.78 -3.47 15.33
C ASP A 44 -6.75 -2.62 14.05
N TYR A 45 -5.57 -2.33 13.53
CA TYR A 45 -5.41 -1.52 12.33
C TYR A 45 -5.18 -2.35 11.07
N GLY A 46 -4.97 -3.67 11.21
CA GLY A 46 -4.68 -4.54 10.06
C GLY A 46 -5.80 -4.54 9.04
N ILE A 47 -7.04 -4.69 9.48
CA ILE A 47 -8.20 -4.69 8.59
C ILE A 47 -8.37 -3.34 7.91
N ALA A 48 -8.19 -2.25 8.65
CA ALA A 48 -8.30 -0.90 8.07
C ALA A 48 -7.24 -0.68 6.98
N PHE A 49 -6.01 -1.16 7.21
CA PHE A 49 -4.95 -1.07 6.21
C PHE A 49 -5.31 -1.87 4.95
N ILE A 50 -5.74 -3.12 5.12
CA ILE A 50 -6.13 -3.99 3.99
C ILE A 50 -7.26 -3.34 3.19
N ARG A 51 -8.32 -2.89 3.85
CA ARG A 51 -9.45 -2.25 3.19
C ARG A 51 -9.05 -0.96 2.47
N GLY A 52 -8.19 -0.16 3.11
CA GLY A 52 -7.69 1.07 2.50
C GLY A 52 -6.93 0.82 1.22
N VAL A 53 -6.03 -0.15 1.22
CA VAL A 53 -5.24 -0.52 0.04
C VAL A 53 -6.15 -1.07 -1.07
N LEU A 54 -7.02 -2.01 -0.76
CA LEU A 54 -7.91 -2.62 -1.75
C LEU A 54 -8.82 -1.59 -2.40
N ASN A 55 -9.39 -0.70 -1.59
CA ASN A 55 -10.26 0.36 -2.09
C ASN A 55 -9.49 1.35 -2.97
N ALA A 56 -8.31 1.76 -2.55
CA ALA A 56 -7.49 2.69 -3.32
C ALA A 56 -7.07 2.10 -4.66
N VAL A 57 -6.58 0.86 -4.67
CA VAL A 57 -6.13 0.20 -5.90
C VAL A 57 -7.31 -0.20 -6.79
N GLY A 58 -8.46 -0.51 -6.18
CA GLY A 58 -9.67 -0.88 -6.92
C GLY A 58 -9.81 -2.36 -7.18
N VAL A 59 -9.36 -3.19 -6.24
CA VAL A 59 -9.55 -4.65 -6.30
C VAL A 59 -10.27 -5.11 -5.04
N GLU A 60 -10.87 -6.28 -5.08
CA GLU A 60 -11.62 -6.82 -3.95
C GLU A 60 -10.83 -7.82 -3.12
N LEU A 61 -9.84 -8.48 -3.71
CA LEU A 61 -9.06 -9.51 -3.04
C LEU A 61 -7.60 -9.11 -2.94
N TRP A 62 -6.98 -9.42 -1.82
CA TRP A 62 -5.55 -9.13 -1.59
C TRP A 62 -4.67 -9.79 -2.65
N GLU A 63 -4.97 -11.03 -3.04
CA GLU A 63 -4.21 -11.75 -4.05
C GLU A 63 -4.28 -11.13 -5.44
N ASP A 64 -5.24 -10.25 -5.69
CA ASP A 64 -5.37 -9.55 -6.97
C ASP A 64 -4.50 -8.28 -7.05
N LEU A 65 -3.84 -7.92 -5.96
CA LEU A 65 -2.98 -6.74 -5.93
C LEU A 65 -1.71 -6.94 -6.77
N LYS A 66 -1.12 -8.11 -6.72
CA LYS A 66 0.14 -8.38 -7.41
C LYS A 66 0.00 -8.13 -8.91
N GLY A 67 0.90 -7.33 -9.46
CA GLY A 67 0.91 -6.98 -10.87
C GLY A 67 0.05 -5.77 -11.24
N ARG A 68 -0.73 -5.25 -10.29
CA ARG A 68 -1.59 -4.10 -10.57
C ARG A 68 -0.79 -2.80 -10.67
N ARG A 69 -1.25 -1.94 -11.58
CA ARG A 69 -0.76 -0.58 -11.68
C ARG A 69 -1.47 0.28 -10.65
N CYS A 70 -0.74 1.22 -10.10
CA CYS A 70 -1.27 2.16 -9.13
C CYS A 70 -0.49 3.45 -9.20
N ARG A 71 -0.81 4.40 -8.33
CA ARG A 71 -0.02 5.62 -8.14
C ARG A 71 0.41 5.69 -6.69
N VAL A 72 1.52 6.36 -6.47
CA VAL A 72 2.03 6.59 -5.12
C VAL A 72 2.34 8.05 -4.93
N ARG A 73 2.25 8.50 -3.68
CA ARG A 73 2.77 9.80 -3.24
C ARG A 73 3.93 9.51 -2.32
N ARG A 74 5.10 9.98 -2.71
CA ARG A 74 6.32 9.72 -1.94
C ARG A 74 7.22 10.94 -1.88
N ASP A 75 8.08 10.96 -0.85
CA ASP A 75 9.21 11.86 -0.76
C ASP A 75 10.51 11.05 -0.86
N CYS A 76 11.65 11.65 -0.53
CA CYS A 76 12.93 10.96 -0.59
C CYS A 76 13.12 9.89 0.48
N LEU A 77 12.23 9.83 1.48
CA LEU A 77 12.35 8.92 2.61
C LEU A 77 11.42 7.71 2.50
N LYS A 78 10.19 7.92 2.04
CA LYS A 78 9.21 6.83 2.02
C LYS A 78 8.02 7.13 1.11
N ILE A 79 7.22 6.09 0.88
CA ILE A 79 5.91 6.19 0.24
C ILE A 79 4.90 6.53 1.34
N HIS A 80 4.13 7.61 1.15
CA HIS A 80 3.13 8.06 2.12
C HIS A 80 1.73 7.57 1.80
N ALA A 81 1.40 7.42 0.52
CA ALA A 81 0.04 7.05 0.12
C ALA A 81 0.06 6.22 -1.16
N ILE A 82 -0.94 5.38 -1.30
CA ILE A 82 -1.19 4.62 -2.52
C ILE A 82 -2.54 5.05 -3.10
N GLY A 83 -2.63 5.10 -4.41
CA GLY A 83 -3.84 5.55 -5.09
C GLY A 83 -4.20 4.73 -6.31
N HIS A 84 -5.44 4.91 -6.76
CA HIS A 84 -5.96 4.29 -7.96
C HIS A 84 -5.16 4.75 -9.18
N PHE A 85 -5.02 3.86 -10.15
CA PHE A 85 -4.26 4.14 -11.38
C PHE A 85 -4.81 5.34 -12.14
N SER A 86 -6.13 5.52 -12.17
CA SER A 86 -6.77 6.57 -12.97
C SER A 86 -7.80 7.42 -12.22
N GLU A 87 -8.34 6.94 -11.11
CA GLU A 87 -9.34 7.66 -10.33
C GLU A 87 -8.73 8.37 -9.14
N ASP A 88 -9.42 9.38 -8.63
CA ASP A 88 -8.96 10.13 -7.45
C ASP A 88 -9.38 9.40 -6.18
N ARG A 89 -8.78 8.23 -5.96
CA ARG A 89 -8.96 7.43 -4.74
C ARG A 89 -7.59 7.17 -4.14
N TRP A 90 -7.41 7.56 -2.88
CA TRP A 90 -6.14 7.51 -2.19
C TRP A 90 -6.30 6.93 -0.79
N PHE A 91 -5.25 6.27 -0.34
CA PHE A 91 -5.15 5.77 1.02
C PHE A 91 -3.80 6.19 1.61
N ASN A 92 -3.86 6.96 2.70
CA ASN A 92 -2.70 7.36 3.49
C ASN A 92 -2.90 6.84 4.91
N PRO A 93 -2.13 5.83 5.34
CA PRO A 93 -2.32 5.24 6.67
C PRO A 93 -2.21 6.24 7.82
N GLU A 94 -1.35 7.24 7.69
CA GLU A 94 -1.13 8.22 8.76
C GLU A 94 -2.35 9.09 9.01
N THR A 95 -3.14 9.37 7.97
CA THR A 95 -4.33 10.22 8.09
C THR A 95 -5.62 9.43 8.14
N ASP A 96 -5.70 8.29 7.44
CA ASP A 96 -6.95 7.58 7.21
C ASP A 96 -7.21 6.46 8.22
N MET A 97 -6.21 6.12 9.03
CA MET A 97 -6.32 5.07 10.05
C MET A 97 -6.38 5.61 11.48
N ARG A 98 -6.67 6.87 11.63
CA ARG A 98 -6.80 7.49 12.95
C ARG A 98 -8.19 7.27 13.54
#